data_182021ce02170e52ed121cb7cd6dcdf7
#
_entry.id   182021ce02170e52ed121cb7cd6dcdf7
#
_cell.length_a   1.000
_cell.length_b   1.000
_cell.length_c   1.000
_cell.angle_alpha   90.00
_cell.angle_beta   90.00
_cell.angle_gamma   90.00
#
_symmetry.space_group_name_H-M   'P 1'
#
loop_
_entity.id
_entity.type
_entity.pdbx_description
1 polymer ?
#
loop_
_entity_poly.entity_id
_entity_poly.type
_entity_poly.pdbx_seq_one_letter_code
_entity_poly.pdbx_strand_id
1 'polypeptide(L)'
;GEPRSVTAEIWTMPSTVKVLRDEDYSENYTDTPQLTFETARNEYESAQLFITPETDVKNYTVTVSDLNDGAGNTIAKENIEVYHQKYVEIVSLTSITSGRPLGYYPDALIPIQAAEDAGETTVKAGANQGIWITLFTPESTKAGIYTGSVTLKADGSTFQVPVTVTVWDFVVPNKSNIRTTFHIFPEYLMGGELNNTPEMYKKYVDTSLEYRISTTNMVYPVAISEEDWLAQIKEYAANERYTSYKLGTDLPFPEETQLR
;
A
#
# COMPACT_ATOMS: atom_id res chain seq x y z
N GLY A 1 -5.25 27.32 -24.29
CA GLY A 1 -4.31 26.58 -25.13
C GLY A 1 -4.79 25.15 -25.25
N GLU A 2 -4.60 24.52 -26.38
CA GLU A 2 -4.94 23.12 -26.54
C GLU A 2 -4.14 22.26 -25.53
N PRO A 3 -4.73 21.16 -25.01
CA PRO A 3 -4.02 20.25 -24.11
C PRO A 3 -2.80 19.69 -24.85
N ARG A 4 -1.65 19.79 -24.19
CA ARG A 4 -0.37 19.35 -24.75
C ARG A 4 -0.32 17.84 -24.74
N SER A 5 -0.12 17.20 -25.89
CA SER A 5 0.12 15.75 -25.97
C SER A 5 1.42 15.38 -25.24
N VAL A 6 1.37 14.35 -24.43
CA VAL A 6 2.53 13.79 -23.71
C VAL A 6 2.94 12.48 -24.38
N THR A 7 4.21 12.36 -24.75
CA THR A 7 4.83 11.09 -25.12
C THR A 7 5.50 10.51 -23.87
N ALA A 8 5.20 9.27 -23.54
CA ALA A 8 5.74 8.61 -22.35
C ALA A 8 5.79 7.10 -22.54
N GLU A 9 6.78 6.48 -21.89
CA GLU A 9 6.77 5.04 -21.67
C GLU A 9 5.82 4.71 -20.52
N ILE A 10 4.94 3.73 -20.76
CA ILE A 10 4.05 3.17 -19.76
C ILE A 10 4.47 1.71 -19.58
N TRP A 11 4.79 1.33 -18.37
CA TRP A 11 5.35 0.02 -18.07
C TRP A 11 4.96 -0.45 -16.68
N THR A 12 5.22 -1.72 -16.36
CA THR A 12 4.77 -2.36 -15.11
C THR A 12 5.89 -3.13 -14.44
N MET A 13 5.79 -3.27 -13.13
CA MET A 13 6.69 -4.07 -12.31
C MET A 13 5.91 -4.81 -11.22
N PRO A 14 6.42 -5.99 -10.79
CA PRO A 14 5.93 -6.63 -9.57
C PRO A 14 6.10 -5.74 -8.34
N SER A 15 5.23 -5.88 -7.35
CA SER A 15 5.29 -5.13 -6.08
C SER A 15 6.60 -5.37 -5.29
N THR A 16 7.26 -6.48 -5.52
CA THR A 16 8.52 -6.85 -4.84
C THR A 16 9.76 -6.13 -5.36
N VAL A 17 9.65 -5.43 -6.50
CA VAL A 17 10.77 -4.71 -7.11
C VAL A 17 10.74 -3.24 -6.71
N LYS A 18 11.83 -2.75 -6.13
CA LYS A 18 11.97 -1.34 -5.78
C LYS A 18 12.55 -0.58 -6.96
N VAL A 19 11.77 0.30 -7.55
CA VAL A 19 12.16 1.12 -8.70
C VAL A 19 12.55 2.52 -8.23
N LEU A 20 13.79 2.94 -8.53
CA LEU A 20 14.30 4.26 -8.22
C LEU A 20 13.83 5.27 -9.30
N ARG A 21 13.61 6.53 -8.88
CA ARG A 21 13.07 7.57 -9.77
C ARG A 21 13.94 7.84 -10.99
N ASP A 22 15.24 7.88 -10.82
CA ASP A 22 16.18 8.41 -11.83
C ASP A 22 17.08 7.31 -12.45
N GLU A 23 16.80 6.03 -12.18
CA GLU A 23 17.52 4.90 -12.76
C GLU A 23 16.90 4.45 -14.07
N ASP A 24 17.71 3.86 -14.95
CA ASP A 24 17.26 3.34 -16.24
C ASP A 24 16.64 1.94 -16.08
N TYR A 25 15.40 1.80 -16.52
CA TYR A 25 14.65 0.54 -16.57
C TYR A 25 14.13 0.25 -17.98
N SER A 26 14.73 0.85 -19.02
CA SER A 26 14.28 0.71 -20.40
C SER A 26 14.20 -0.73 -20.91
N GLU A 27 14.96 -1.64 -20.31
CA GLU A 27 14.89 -3.07 -20.59
C GLU A 27 13.52 -3.72 -20.26
N ASN A 28 12.71 -3.03 -19.43
CA ASN A 28 11.37 -3.50 -19.03
C ASN A 28 10.24 -2.86 -19.86
N TYR A 29 10.58 -1.98 -20.80
CA TYR A 29 9.57 -1.34 -21.62
C TYR A 29 8.99 -2.32 -22.64
N THR A 30 7.69 -2.17 -22.91
CA THR A 30 6.95 -3.00 -23.84
C THR A 30 5.85 -2.19 -24.52
N ASP A 31 5.56 -2.51 -25.77
CA ASP A 31 4.46 -1.88 -26.52
C ASP A 31 3.08 -2.25 -25.97
N THR A 32 3.00 -3.28 -25.14
CA THR A 32 1.75 -3.81 -24.58
C THR A 32 1.83 -3.98 -23.06
N PRO A 33 1.97 -2.88 -22.29
CA PRO A 33 2.01 -2.96 -20.84
C PRO A 33 0.71 -3.57 -20.30
N GLN A 34 0.84 -4.44 -19.31
CA GLN A 34 -0.30 -5.13 -18.68
C GLN A 34 -0.05 -5.25 -17.18
N LEU A 35 -1.09 -5.05 -16.38
CA LEU A 35 -1.10 -5.38 -14.96
C LEU A 35 -1.69 -6.78 -14.78
N THR A 36 -0.94 -7.64 -14.10
CA THR A 36 -1.36 -9.01 -13.82
C THR A 36 -1.34 -9.25 -12.33
N PHE A 37 -2.43 -9.81 -11.80
CA PHE A 37 -2.55 -10.24 -10.41
C PHE A 37 -2.90 -11.71 -10.36
N GLU A 38 -2.27 -12.42 -9.45
CA GLU A 38 -2.61 -13.79 -9.08
C GLU A 38 -2.92 -13.79 -7.58
N THR A 39 -4.15 -14.08 -7.23
CA THR A 39 -4.65 -13.86 -5.87
C THR A 39 -5.59 -14.99 -5.42
N ALA A 40 -5.58 -15.29 -4.14
CA ALA A 40 -6.62 -16.07 -3.49
C ALA A 40 -7.79 -15.18 -3.07
N ARG A 41 -8.87 -15.76 -2.59
CA ARG A 41 -9.95 -15.02 -1.94
C ARG A 41 -9.53 -14.57 -0.54
N ASN A 42 -10.03 -13.40 -0.09
CA ASN A 42 -9.69 -12.76 1.17
C ASN A 42 -8.19 -12.38 1.26
N GLU A 43 -7.62 -11.92 0.15
CA GLU A 43 -6.21 -11.58 0.02
C GLU A 43 -6.03 -10.20 -0.61
N TYR A 44 -4.96 -9.53 -0.20
CA TYR A 44 -4.45 -8.33 -0.84
C TYR A 44 -3.29 -8.69 -1.76
N GLU A 45 -3.33 -8.22 -3.00
CA GLU A 45 -2.22 -8.35 -3.95
C GLU A 45 -1.93 -7.00 -4.58
N SER A 46 -0.66 -6.72 -4.88
CA SER A 46 -0.27 -5.42 -5.40
C SER A 46 0.64 -5.53 -6.62
N ALA A 47 0.54 -4.53 -7.48
CA ALA A 47 1.40 -4.36 -8.64
C ALA A 47 1.73 -2.88 -8.85
N GLN A 48 2.74 -2.60 -9.66
CA GLN A 48 3.21 -1.26 -9.95
C GLN A 48 3.03 -0.90 -11.41
N LEU A 49 2.46 0.26 -11.68
CA LEU A 49 2.38 0.91 -12.97
C LEU A 49 3.32 2.12 -12.98
N PHE A 50 4.07 2.32 -14.04
CA PHE A 50 4.98 3.44 -14.18
C PHE A 50 4.67 4.28 -15.40
N ILE A 51 4.92 5.59 -15.27
CA ILE A 51 5.03 6.53 -16.37
C ILE A 51 6.43 7.16 -16.36
N THR A 52 7.11 7.09 -17.51
CA THR A 52 8.39 7.76 -17.75
C THR A 52 8.23 8.66 -18.97
N PRO A 53 7.93 9.96 -18.78
CA PRO A 53 7.59 10.86 -19.87
C PRO A 53 8.84 11.46 -20.52
N GLU A 54 8.77 11.78 -21.84
CA GLU A 54 9.81 12.50 -22.57
C GLU A 54 9.82 14.00 -22.24
N THR A 55 8.71 14.55 -21.78
CA THR A 55 8.56 15.96 -21.38
C THR A 55 7.85 16.04 -20.02
N ASP A 56 8.09 17.15 -19.29
CA ASP A 56 7.44 17.36 -17.98
C ASP A 56 5.91 17.21 -18.07
N VAL A 57 5.36 16.37 -17.20
CA VAL A 57 3.93 16.23 -16.95
C VAL A 57 3.54 17.14 -15.80
N LYS A 58 2.54 17.98 -16.00
CA LYS A 58 2.07 18.95 -14.99
C LYS A 58 1.05 18.35 -14.04
N ASN A 59 0.27 17.38 -14.54
CA ASN A 59 -0.70 16.67 -13.76
C ASN A 59 -1.03 15.33 -14.40
N TYR A 60 -1.16 14.28 -13.58
CA TYR A 60 -1.74 13.03 -14.02
C TYR A 60 -2.84 12.58 -13.06
N THR A 61 -3.77 11.80 -13.59
CA THR A 61 -4.85 11.15 -12.83
C THR A 61 -4.91 9.68 -13.20
N VAL A 62 -5.38 8.85 -12.26
CA VAL A 62 -5.51 7.40 -12.46
C VAL A 62 -6.89 6.95 -12.04
N THR A 63 -7.54 6.20 -12.90
CA THR A 63 -8.84 5.57 -12.60
C THR A 63 -8.79 4.09 -12.94
N VAL A 64 -9.59 3.30 -12.24
CA VAL A 64 -9.72 1.86 -12.45
C VAL A 64 -11.15 1.51 -12.82
N SER A 65 -11.33 0.48 -13.63
CA SER A 65 -12.64 -0.08 -13.94
C SER A 65 -12.98 -1.21 -12.97
N ASP A 66 -14.26 -1.60 -12.93
CA ASP A 66 -14.64 -2.91 -12.43
C ASP A 66 -13.91 -4.00 -13.21
N LEU A 67 -13.68 -5.14 -12.57
CA LEU A 67 -13.10 -6.33 -13.21
C LEU A 67 -14.18 -7.39 -13.36
N ASN A 68 -14.32 -7.93 -14.57
CA ASN A 68 -15.40 -8.85 -14.92
C ASN A 68 -14.85 -10.17 -15.48
N ASP A 69 -15.51 -11.29 -15.14
CA ASP A 69 -15.14 -12.64 -15.62
C ASP A 69 -15.86 -13.05 -16.91
N GLY A 70 -16.72 -12.19 -17.45
CA GLY A 70 -17.54 -12.50 -18.62
C GLY A 70 -18.71 -13.46 -18.36
N ALA A 71 -18.84 -14.02 -17.16
CA ALA A 71 -19.90 -14.91 -16.72
C ALA A 71 -20.89 -14.26 -15.76
N GLY A 72 -20.78 -12.95 -15.55
CA GLY A 72 -21.65 -12.15 -14.70
C GLY A 72 -21.13 -11.92 -13.28
N ASN A 73 -19.90 -12.33 -12.98
CA ASN A 73 -19.27 -12.01 -11.71
C ASN A 73 -18.36 -10.80 -11.87
N THR A 74 -18.28 -9.98 -10.82
CA THR A 74 -17.56 -8.72 -10.82
C THR A 74 -16.75 -8.57 -9.53
N ILE A 75 -15.51 -8.11 -9.65
CA ILE A 75 -14.77 -7.49 -8.56
C ILE A 75 -14.94 -5.99 -8.77
N ALA A 76 -15.67 -5.35 -7.85
CA ALA A 76 -15.95 -3.92 -7.94
C ALA A 76 -14.68 -3.09 -7.75
N LYS A 77 -14.57 -1.99 -8.46
CA LYS A 77 -13.41 -1.07 -8.41
C LYS A 77 -13.11 -0.51 -7.02
N GLU A 78 -14.10 -0.49 -6.12
CA GLU A 78 -13.94 -0.09 -4.73
C GLU A 78 -13.03 -1.03 -3.93
N ASN A 79 -12.74 -2.22 -4.46
CA ASN A 79 -11.75 -3.16 -3.93
C ASN A 79 -10.33 -2.90 -4.48
N ILE A 80 -10.14 -1.85 -5.27
CA ILE A 80 -8.86 -1.51 -5.89
C ILE A 80 -8.44 -0.13 -5.39
N GLU A 81 -7.35 -0.09 -4.65
CA GLU A 81 -6.76 1.13 -4.14
C GLU A 81 -5.60 1.57 -5.03
N VAL A 82 -5.52 2.85 -5.34
CA VAL A 82 -4.48 3.45 -6.16
C VAL A 82 -3.71 4.47 -5.35
N TYR A 83 -2.39 4.35 -5.37
CA TYR A 83 -1.50 5.23 -4.64
C TYR A 83 -0.44 5.84 -5.55
N HIS A 84 -0.15 7.12 -5.32
CA HIS A 84 1.04 7.79 -5.81
C HIS A 84 2.24 7.34 -4.98
N GLN A 85 3.30 6.87 -5.62
CA GLN A 85 4.57 6.58 -4.94
C GLN A 85 5.34 7.89 -4.76
N LYS A 86 5.49 8.34 -3.52
CA LYS A 86 6.31 9.48 -3.19
C LYS A 86 7.76 9.05 -3.08
N TYR A 87 8.68 9.84 -3.63
CA TYR A 87 10.11 9.54 -3.61
C TYR A 87 10.82 10.35 -2.55
N VAL A 88 11.71 9.68 -1.82
CA VAL A 88 12.58 10.26 -0.79
C VAL A 88 14.02 10.15 -1.24
N GLU A 89 14.77 11.25 -1.14
CA GLU A 89 16.17 11.29 -1.50
C GLU A 89 17.03 10.65 -0.41
N ILE A 90 17.81 9.64 -0.78
CA ILE A 90 18.83 9.01 0.06
C ILE A 90 20.18 9.58 -0.34
N VAL A 91 20.72 10.47 0.49
CA VAL A 91 21.97 11.19 0.24
C VAL A 91 23.19 10.55 0.91
N SER A 92 22.97 9.61 1.82
CA SER A 92 24.05 8.89 2.51
C SER A 92 23.64 7.48 2.87
N LEU A 93 24.60 6.57 2.90
CA LEU A 93 24.36 5.17 3.26
C LEU A 93 24.84 4.92 4.69
N THR A 94 24.10 4.08 5.40
CA THR A 94 24.56 3.47 6.65
C THR A 94 25.44 2.26 6.36
N SER A 95 26.14 1.75 7.37
CA SER A 95 26.92 0.51 7.23
C SER A 95 26.08 -0.71 6.80
N ILE A 96 24.79 -0.70 7.12
CA ILE A 96 23.83 -1.78 6.78
C ILE A 96 23.37 -1.67 5.32
N THR A 97 23.34 -0.45 4.76
CA THR A 97 22.88 -0.18 3.40
C THR A 97 24.01 0.03 2.40
N SER A 98 25.26 -0.20 2.83
CA SER A 98 26.43 -0.13 1.94
C SER A 98 26.25 -1.07 0.75
N GLY A 99 26.53 -0.58 -0.46
CA GLY A 99 26.35 -1.33 -1.71
C GLY A 99 25.03 -1.07 -2.44
N ARG A 100 24.11 -0.27 -1.88
CA ARG A 100 22.94 0.23 -2.60
C ARG A 100 23.24 1.58 -3.24
N PRO A 101 22.66 1.91 -4.42
CA PRO A 101 22.87 3.23 -5.01
C PRO A 101 22.25 4.33 -4.13
N LEU A 102 22.85 5.53 -4.17
CA LEU A 102 22.22 6.75 -3.68
C LEU A 102 21.15 7.18 -4.69
N GLY A 103 20.17 7.97 -4.26
CA GLY A 103 19.15 8.53 -5.14
C GLY A 103 17.77 8.55 -4.52
N TYR A 104 16.76 8.62 -5.38
CA TYR A 104 15.37 8.78 -4.98
C TYR A 104 14.66 7.42 -4.93
N TYR A 105 14.32 7.02 -3.72
CA TYR A 105 13.64 5.76 -3.42
C TYR A 105 12.13 5.96 -3.23
N PRO A 106 11.27 5.08 -3.76
CA PRO A 106 9.85 5.10 -3.41
C PRO A 106 9.70 4.70 -1.94
N ASP A 107 9.05 5.55 -1.16
CA ASP A 107 8.86 5.31 0.27
C ASP A 107 7.40 5.38 0.67
N ALA A 108 6.79 6.56 0.71
CA ALA A 108 5.39 6.68 1.09
C ALA A 108 4.44 6.36 -0.08
N LEU A 109 3.36 5.64 0.22
CA LEU A 109 2.21 5.43 -0.65
C LEU A 109 1.13 6.44 -0.26
N ILE A 110 0.92 7.44 -1.12
CA ILE A 110 -0.09 8.49 -0.91
C ILE A 110 -1.34 8.13 -1.69
N PRO A 111 -2.53 8.04 -1.08
CA PRO A 111 -3.77 7.81 -1.83
C PRO A 111 -3.86 8.78 -3.00
N ILE A 112 -4.21 8.27 -4.19
CA ILE A 112 -4.09 9.05 -5.44
C ILE A 112 -4.87 10.37 -5.37
N GLN A 113 -6.07 10.38 -4.80
CA GLN A 113 -6.85 11.60 -4.65
C GLN A 113 -6.16 12.62 -3.74
N ALA A 114 -5.53 12.18 -2.66
CA ALA A 114 -4.80 13.09 -1.77
C ALA A 114 -3.57 13.68 -2.45
N ALA A 115 -2.89 12.91 -3.31
CA ALA A 115 -1.77 13.40 -4.11
C ALA A 115 -2.23 14.41 -5.18
N GLU A 116 -3.37 14.17 -5.83
CA GLU A 116 -4.00 15.10 -6.78
C GLU A 116 -4.38 16.41 -6.09
N ASP A 117 -5.07 16.34 -4.96
CA ASP A 117 -5.50 17.51 -4.19
C ASP A 117 -4.30 18.34 -3.68
N ALA A 118 -3.19 17.69 -3.37
CA ALA A 118 -1.95 18.35 -2.96
C ALA A 118 -1.10 18.87 -4.14
N GLY A 119 -1.48 18.58 -5.40
CA GLY A 119 -0.73 18.96 -6.59
C GLY A 119 0.61 18.20 -6.75
N GLU A 120 0.72 17.02 -6.15
CA GLU A 120 1.93 16.19 -6.19
C GLU A 120 2.01 15.28 -7.45
N THR A 121 0.93 15.20 -8.24
CA THR A 121 0.86 14.37 -9.46
C THR A 121 1.58 15.00 -10.65
N THR A 122 2.81 15.43 -10.43
CA THR A 122 3.71 15.97 -11.47
C THR A 122 4.83 14.97 -11.75
N VAL A 123 5.32 14.93 -13.00
CA VAL A 123 6.45 14.07 -13.36
C VAL A 123 7.44 14.84 -14.18
N LYS A 124 8.72 14.79 -13.83
CA LYS A 124 9.79 15.38 -14.63
C LYS A 124 10.11 14.50 -15.83
N ALA A 125 10.52 15.13 -16.94
CA ALA A 125 11.00 14.44 -18.11
C ALA A 125 12.11 13.44 -17.75
N GLY A 126 11.98 12.20 -18.22
CA GLY A 126 12.91 11.10 -17.98
C GLY A 126 12.85 10.48 -16.57
N ALA A 127 12.05 11.01 -15.66
CA ALA A 127 11.88 10.43 -14.33
C ALA A 127 10.83 9.30 -14.31
N ASN A 128 11.06 8.25 -13.55
CA ASN A 128 10.10 7.18 -13.34
C ASN A 128 9.12 7.58 -12.23
N GLN A 129 7.84 7.69 -12.55
CA GLN A 129 6.80 7.87 -11.55
C GLN A 129 6.02 6.59 -11.36
N GLY A 130 6.13 6.03 -10.16
CA GLY A 130 5.39 4.83 -9.76
C GLY A 130 3.98 5.16 -9.28
N ILE A 131 3.07 4.30 -9.68
CA ILE A 131 1.68 4.24 -9.24
C ILE A 131 1.51 2.83 -8.67
N TRP A 132 1.21 2.75 -7.38
CA TRP A 132 1.01 1.48 -6.70
C TRP A 132 -0.47 1.14 -6.69
N ILE A 133 -0.79 -0.08 -7.09
CA ILE A 133 -2.18 -0.55 -7.20
C ILE A 133 -2.33 -1.78 -6.33
N THR A 134 -3.23 -1.70 -5.35
CA THR A 134 -3.56 -2.79 -4.44
C THR A 134 -4.97 -3.30 -4.72
N LEU A 135 -5.07 -4.58 -5.01
CA LEU A 135 -6.33 -5.29 -5.17
C LEU A 135 -6.65 -6.07 -3.89
N PHE A 136 -7.83 -5.87 -3.33
CA PHE A 136 -8.41 -6.80 -2.36
C PHE A 136 -9.38 -7.74 -3.08
N THR A 137 -9.23 -9.03 -2.90
CA THR A 137 -10.15 -10.03 -3.44
C THR A 137 -11.10 -10.50 -2.33
N PRO A 138 -12.37 -10.07 -2.32
CA PRO A 138 -13.32 -10.48 -1.30
C PRO A 138 -13.47 -12.01 -1.19
N GLU A 139 -13.77 -12.50 0.01
CA GLU A 139 -13.97 -13.94 0.27
C GLU A 139 -15.08 -14.55 -0.60
N SER A 140 -16.11 -13.76 -0.92
CA SER A 140 -17.24 -14.18 -1.75
C SER A 140 -16.94 -14.22 -3.25
N THR A 141 -15.77 -13.74 -3.70
CA THR A 141 -15.38 -13.73 -5.11
C THR A 141 -15.29 -15.16 -5.63
N LYS A 142 -15.84 -15.41 -6.82
CA LYS A 142 -15.70 -16.71 -7.46
C LYS A 142 -14.31 -16.86 -8.08
N ALA A 143 -13.77 -18.08 -8.03
CA ALA A 143 -12.54 -18.40 -8.75
C ALA A 143 -12.73 -18.22 -10.26
N GLY A 144 -11.70 -17.72 -10.92
CA GLY A 144 -11.74 -17.47 -12.37
C GLY A 144 -10.80 -16.36 -12.80
N ILE A 145 -10.91 -15.96 -14.05
CA ILE A 145 -10.12 -14.88 -14.64
C ILE A 145 -11.02 -13.66 -14.80
N TYR A 146 -10.60 -12.56 -14.21
CA TYR A 146 -11.28 -11.27 -14.28
C TYR A 146 -10.43 -10.29 -15.10
N THR A 147 -11.08 -9.47 -15.90
CA THR A 147 -10.41 -8.48 -16.74
C THR A 147 -11.03 -7.10 -16.58
N GLY A 148 -10.21 -6.09 -16.73
CA GLY A 148 -10.58 -4.69 -16.71
C GLY A 148 -9.45 -3.81 -17.19
N SER A 149 -9.41 -2.56 -16.74
CA SER A 149 -8.38 -1.61 -17.16
C SER A 149 -8.07 -0.57 -16.10
N VAL A 150 -6.83 -0.09 -16.14
CA VAL A 150 -6.41 1.16 -15.49
C VAL A 150 -6.27 2.22 -16.59
N THR A 151 -6.84 3.39 -16.36
CA THR A 151 -6.71 4.54 -17.25
C THR A 151 -5.84 5.59 -16.57
N LEU A 152 -4.68 5.86 -17.14
CA LEU A 152 -3.78 6.94 -16.76
C LEU A 152 -3.96 8.10 -17.74
N LYS A 153 -4.31 9.27 -17.22
CA LYS A 153 -4.33 10.52 -18.01
C LYS A 153 -3.19 11.40 -17.55
N ALA A 154 -2.37 11.86 -18.47
CA ALA A 154 -1.25 12.74 -18.21
C ALA A 154 -1.38 13.96 -19.12
N ASP A 155 -1.63 15.14 -18.54
CA ASP A 155 -1.99 16.36 -19.25
C ASP A 155 -3.09 16.09 -20.32
N GLY A 156 -2.77 16.16 -21.61
CA GLY A 156 -3.72 15.91 -22.72
C GLY A 156 -3.74 14.48 -23.27
N SER A 157 -2.92 13.58 -22.72
CA SER A 157 -2.78 12.20 -23.21
C SER A 157 -3.51 11.21 -22.32
N THR A 158 -4.00 10.12 -22.91
CA THR A 158 -4.68 9.03 -22.20
C THR A 158 -4.04 7.70 -22.56
N PHE A 159 -3.66 6.95 -21.53
CA PHE A 159 -3.08 5.62 -21.66
C PHE A 159 -4.01 4.61 -20.96
N GLN A 160 -4.38 3.56 -21.68
CA GLN A 160 -5.13 2.45 -21.10
C GLN A 160 -4.24 1.23 -20.92
N VAL A 161 -4.21 0.69 -19.71
CA VAL A 161 -3.44 -0.49 -19.36
C VAL A 161 -4.41 -1.60 -19.00
N PRO A 162 -4.44 -2.72 -19.74
CA PRO A 162 -5.26 -3.88 -19.41
C PRO A 162 -4.88 -4.45 -18.03
N VAL A 163 -5.88 -4.92 -17.31
CA VAL A 163 -5.73 -5.64 -16.04
C VAL A 163 -6.27 -7.04 -16.20
N THR A 164 -5.50 -8.03 -15.79
CA THR A 164 -5.93 -9.42 -15.69
C THR A 164 -5.70 -9.92 -14.26
N VAL A 165 -6.72 -10.50 -13.67
CA VAL A 165 -6.66 -11.09 -12.33
C VAL A 165 -7.05 -12.54 -12.41
N THR A 166 -6.17 -13.42 -11.94
CA THR A 166 -6.48 -14.84 -11.73
C THR A 166 -6.84 -15.03 -10.25
N VAL A 167 -8.08 -15.40 -9.98
CA VAL A 167 -8.56 -15.71 -8.63
C VAL A 167 -8.57 -17.22 -8.43
N TRP A 168 -7.75 -17.71 -7.51
CA TRP A 168 -7.68 -19.14 -7.19
C TRP A 168 -8.83 -19.61 -6.32
N ASP A 169 -9.17 -20.90 -6.43
CA ASP A 169 -10.30 -21.48 -5.69
C ASP A 169 -9.95 -21.92 -4.27
N PHE A 170 -9.41 -20.98 -3.50
CA PHE A 170 -9.27 -21.12 -2.04
C PHE A 170 -9.35 -19.75 -1.36
N VAL A 171 -9.58 -19.78 -0.05
CA VAL A 171 -9.67 -18.58 0.81
C VAL A 171 -8.45 -18.53 1.73
N VAL A 172 -7.79 -17.39 1.79
CA VAL A 172 -6.80 -17.12 2.83
C VAL A 172 -7.55 -16.88 4.15
N PRO A 173 -7.30 -17.68 5.19
CA PRO A 173 -8.02 -17.53 6.45
C PRO A 173 -7.70 -16.20 7.14
N ASN A 174 -8.66 -15.70 7.92
CA ASN A 174 -8.43 -14.48 8.71
C ASN A 174 -7.32 -14.67 9.74
N LYS A 175 -7.33 -15.82 10.41
CA LYS A 175 -6.30 -16.17 11.38
C LYS A 175 -5.07 -16.73 10.68
N SER A 176 -3.94 -16.05 10.82
CA SER A 176 -2.65 -16.55 10.35
C SER A 176 -2.17 -17.73 11.19
N ASN A 177 -1.65 -18.78 10.54
CA ASN A 177 -0.94 -19.87 11.21
C ASN A 177 0.49 -19.47 11.61
N ILE A 178 1.02 -18.40 11.03
CA ILE A 178 2.30 -17.83 11.39
C ILE A 178 2.05 -16.73 12.42
N ARG A 179 2.67 -16.89 13.59
CA ARG A 179 2.63 -15.83 14.60
C ARG A 179 3.61 -14.76 14.24
N THR A 180 3.12 -13.52 14.22
CA THR A 180 3.94 -12.33 13.97
C THR A 180 3.91 -11.41 15.16
N THR A 181 5.00 -10.70 15.41
CA THR A 181 5.08 -9.65 16.42
C THR A 181 5.96 -8.54 15.88
N PHE A 182 5.33 -7.49 15.39
CA PHE A 182 6.04 -6.31 14.89
C PHE A 182 6.03 -5.20 15.93
N HIS A 183 7.21 -4.70 16.23
CA HIS A 183 7.34 -3.61 17.18
C HIS A 183 6.95 -2.29 16.50
N ILE A 184 5.92 -1.65 17.03
CA ILE A 184 5.53 -0.30 16.66
C ILE A 184 6.01 0.64 17.76
N PHE A 185 6.93 1.53 17.41
CA PHE A 185 7.37 2.60 18.31
C PHE A 185 6.57 3.87 17.98
N PRO A 186 5.64 4.29 18.84
CA PRO A 186 4.83 5.47 18.57
C PRO A 186 5.65 6.71 18.22
N GLU A 187 6.74 6.93 18.93
CA GLU A 187 7.64 8.07 18.77
C GLU A 187 8.37 8.12 17.42
N TYR A 188 8.57 6.98 16.78
CA TYR A 188 9.28 6.92 15.49
C TYR A 188 8.35 6.84 14.28
N LEU A 189 7.18 6.19 14.44
CA LEU A 189 6.27 5.94 13.31
C LEU A 189 5.41 7.14 12.95
N MET A 190 5.06 7.94 13.94
CA MET A 190 4.03 8.95 13.74
C MET A 190 4.59 10.34 13.42
N GLY A 191 5.86 10.43 13.00
CA GLY A 191 6.44 11.65 12.46
C GLY A 191 6.51 12.83 13.41
N GLY A 192 6.60 12.57 14.72
CA GLY A 192 6.71 13.58 15.74
C GLY A 192 5.41 13.87 16.51
N GLU A 193 5.46 14.88 17.38
CA GLU A 193 4.41 15.18 18.38
C GLU A 193 3.01 15.40 17.82
N LEU A 194 2.89 15.89 16.59
CA LEU A 194 1.61 16.26 15.98
C LEU A 194 0.70 15.05 15.64
N ASN A 195 1.28 13.86 15.40
CA ASN A 195 0.55 12.69 14.99
C ASN A 195 0.60 11.54 16.03
N ASN A 196 1.23 11.80 17.17
CA ASN A 196 1.39 10.80 18.23
C ASN A 196 0.19 10.81 19.17
N THR A 197 -0.93 10.29 18.70
CA THR A 197 -2.18 10.19 19.47
C THR A 197 -2.65 8.75 19.58
N PRO A 198 -3.45 8.41 20.62
CA PRO A 198 -4.07 7.08 20.74
C PRO A 198 -4.88 6.68 19.50
N GLU A 199 -5.60 7.61 18.89
CA GLU A 199 -6.42 7.37 17.70
C GLU A 199 -5.56 7.04 16.48
N MET A 200 -4.43 7.72 16.31
CA MET A 200 -3.49 7.43 15.23
C MET A 200 -2.82 6.07 15.44
N TYR A 201 -2.40 5.77 16.67
CA TYR A 201 -1.84 4.47 17.01
C TYR A 201 -2.82 3.33 16.72
N LYS A 202 -4.10 3.50 17.10
CA LYS A 202 -5.15 2.54 16.77
C LYS A 202 -5.25 2.27 15.27
N LYS A 203 -5.15 3.30 14.44
CA LYS A 203 -5.15 3.13 12.96
C LYS A 203 -3.97 2.27 12.47
N TYR A 204 -2.77 2.46 13.03
CA TYR A 204 -1.62 1.62 12.68
C TYR A 204 -1.82 0.16 13.09
N VAL A 205 -2.37 -0.08 14.28
CA VAL A 205 -2.67 -1.45 14.74
C VAL A 205 -3.75 -2.08 13.86
N ASP A 206 -4.85 -1.37 13.61
CA ASP A 206 -5.95 -1.86 12.79
C ASP A 206 -5.49 -2.18 11.35
N THR A 207 -4.71 -1.30 10.73
CA THR A 207 -4.13 -1.55 9.40
C THR A 207 -3.19 -2.76 9.42
N SER A 208 -2.35 -2.90 10.45
CA SER A 208 -1.49 -4.08 10.58
C SER A 208 -2.30 -5.38 10.64
N LEU A 209 -3.39 -5.38 11.41
CA LEU A 209 -4.27 -6.54 11.53
C LEU A 209 -5.02 -6.84 10.24
N GLU A 210 -5.37 -5.82 9.46
CA GLU A 210 -5.97 -6.00 8.13
C GLU A 210 -5.06 -6.83 7.23
N TYR A 211 -3.75 -6.62 7.32
CA TYR A 211 -2.73 -7.42 6.65
C TYR A 211 -2.23 -8.64 7.46
N ARG A 212 -2.96 -9.06 8.50
CA ARG A 212 -2.64 -10.21 9.38
C ARG A 212 -1.30 -10.11 10.09
N ILE A 213 -0.89 -8.90 10.41
CA ILE A 213 0.33 -8.60 11.15
C ILE A 213 -0.05 -8.19 12.58
N SER A 214 0.38 -8.98 13.57
CA SER A 214 0.22 -8.60 14.97
C SER A 214 1.31 -7.62 15.41
N THR A 215 0.90 -6.58 16.13
CA THR A 215 1.82 -5.62 16.73
C THR A 215 2.25 -6.04 18.13
N THR A 216 3.41 -5.60 18.58
CA THR A 216 3.91 -5.92 19.92
C THR A 216 2.98 -5.38 21.00
N ASN A 217 2.56 -4.14 20.89
CA ASN A 217 1.62 -3.48 21.78
C ASN A 217 0.28 -3.30 21.07
N MET A 218 -0.79 -3.75 21.72
CA MET A 218 -2.16 -3.61 21.20
C MET A 218 -2.69 -2.19 21.34
N VAL A 219 -2.31 -1.51 22.41
CA VAL A 219 -2.86 -0.22 22.81
C VAL A 219 -1.74 0.78 23.00
N TYR A 220 -2.01 2.04 22.65
CA TYR A 220 -1.09 3.14 22.93
C TYR A 220 -0.86 3.28 24.44
N PRO A 221 0.39 3.22 24.92
CA PRO A 221 0.66 3.07 26.35
C PRO A 221 0.61 4.39 27.15
N VAL A 222 0.32 5.51 26.52
CA VAL A 222 0.41 6.85 27.14
C VAL A 222 -0.95 7.54 27.17
N ALA A 223 -1.27 8.21 28.27
CA ALA A 223 -2.45 9.06 28.44
C ALA A 223 -3.81 8.35 28.22
N ILE A 224 -3.92 7.09 28.58
CA ILE A 224 -5.16 6.32 28.51
C ILE A 224 -5.57 5.89 29.94
N SER A 225 -6.87 5.88 30.22
CA SER A 225 -7.37 5.32 31.48
C SER A 225 -7.21 3.79 31.53
N GLU A 226 -7.14 3.22 32.73
CA GLU A 226 -7.09 1.77 32.88
C GLU A 226 -8.33 1.09 32.28
N GLU A 227 -9.51 1.69 32.46
CA GLU A 227 -10.76 1.20 31.90
C GLU A 227 -10.75 1.14 30.37
N ASP A 228 -10.33 2.22 29.72
CA ASP A 228 -10.22 2.30 28.26
C ASP A 228 -9.14 1.37 27.71
N TRP A 229 -8.02 1.25 28.42
CA TRP A 229 -6.95 0.32 28.08
C TRP A 229 -7.43 -1.12 28.10
N LEU A 230 -8.12 -1.54 29.18
CA LEU A 230 -8.68 -2.88 29.31
C LEU A 230 -9.76 -3.14 28.25
N ALA A 231 -10.58 -2.15 27.91
CA ALA A 231 -11.58 -2.27 26.87
C ALA A 231 -10.94 -2.54 25.50
N GLN A 232 -9.90 -1.81 25.13
CA GLN A 232 -9.18 -2.01 23.88
C GLN A 232 -8.45 -3.36 23.84
N ILE A 233 -7.82 -3.78 24.95
CA ILE A 233 -7.20 -5.11 25.04
C ILE A 233 -8.21 -6.22 24.79
N LYS A 234 -9.41 -6.12 25.38
CA LYS A 234 -10.48 -7.11 25.15
C LYS A 234 -10.95 -7.12 23.71
N GLU A 235 -11.08 -5.95 23.07
CA GLU A 235 -11.43 -5.83 21.65
C GLU A 235 -10.41 -6.57 20.79
N TYR A 236 -9.12 -6.27 20.97
CA TYR A 236 -8.06 -6.89 20.17
C TYR A 236 -7.84 -8.37 20.50
N ALA A 237 -7.99 -8.78 21.76
CA ALA A 237 -7.89 -10.19 22.14
C ALA A 237 -9.01 -11.05 21.51
N ALA A 238 -10.16 -10.45 21.20
CA ALA A 238 -11.26 -11.11 20.49
C ALA A 238 -11.06 -11.13 18.97
N ASN A 239 -10.13 -10.36 18.41
CA ASN A 239 -9.84 -10.34 16.99
C ASN A 239 -8.96 -11.53 16.61
N GLU A 240 -9.50 -12.46 15.79
CA GLU A 240 -8.78 -13.67 15.37
C GLU A 240 -7.50 -13.39 14.56
N ARG A 241 -7.36 -12.21 13.96
CA ARG A 241 -6.14 -11.77 13.25
C ARG A 241 -5.00 -11.41 14.20
N TYR A 242 -5.28 -11.18 15.49
CA TYR A 242 -4.26 -10.93 16.49
C TYR A 242 -3.74 -12.26 17.04
N THR A 243 -2.55 -12.67 16.60
CA THR A 243 -2.00 -14.01 16.87
C THR A 243 -0.96 -14.04 18.00
N SER A 244 -0.36 -12.92 18.33
CA SER A 244 0.63 -12.79 19.41
C SER A 244 0.77 -11.35 19.87
N TYR A 245 1.07 -11.15 21.14
CA TYR A 245 1.37 -9.85 21.74
C TYR A 245 2.40 -10.01 22.86
N LYS A 246 3.11 -8.93 23.14
CA LYS A 246 4.07 -8.90 24.24
C LYS A 246 3.31 -8.64 25.55
N LEU A 247 3.47 -9.55 26.50
CA LEU A 247 3.20 -9.26 27.91
C LEU A 247 4.47 -8.62 28.47
N GLY A 248 4.50 -7.30 28.52
CA GLY A 248 5.70 -6.55 28.89
C GLY A 248 5.61 -5.83 30.20
N THR A 249 6.79 -5.55 30.74
CA THR A 249 6.99 -4.72 31.94
C THR A 249 6.71 -3.23 31.71
N ASP A 250 6.37 -2.85 30.48
CA ASP A 250 6.17 -1.44 30.07
C ASP A 250 4.70 -1.01 30.14
N LEU A 251 3.86 -1.74 30.87
CA LEU A 251 2.49 -1.34 31.11
C LEU A 251 2.45 -0.21 32.15
N PRO A 252 1.66 0.84 31.93
CA PRO A 252 1.62 1.99 32.84
C PRO A 252 0.91 1.72 34.16
N PHE A 253 0.50 0.45 34.40
CA PHE A 253 -0.29 0.05 35.59
C PHE A 253 0.51 -0.84 36.53
N PRO A 254 0.17 -0.84 37.84
CA PRO A 254 0.82 -1.71 38.82
C PRO A 254 0.79 -3.18 38.43
N GLU A 255 1.85 -3.93 38.82
CA GLU A 255 1.99 -5.36 38.48
C GLU A 255 0.77 -6.21 38.86
N GLU A 256 0.05 -5.85 39.92
CA GLU A 256 -1.15 -6.56 40.38
C GLU A 256 -2.32 -6.47 39.38
N THR A 257 -2.36 -5.44 38.53
CA THR A 257 -3.38 -5.26 37.50
C THR A 257 -3.02 -6.03 36.23
N GLN A 258 -1.76 -6.36 36.03
CA GLN A 258 -1.26 -7.00 34.82
C GLN A 258 -1.57 -8.51 34.74
N LEU A 259 -1.95 -9.13 35.85
CA LEU A 259 -2.13 -10.60 35.96
C LEU A 259 -3.61 -11.03 36.07
N ARG A 260 -4.56 -10.13 35.94
CA ARG A 260 -6.00 -10.43 35.96
C ARG A 260 -6.58 -10.29 34.53
#